data_acb42066779b4eb955a2d56784b5a13b
#
_entry.id   acb42066779b4eb955a2d56784b5a13b
#
_cell.length_a   1.000
_cell.length_b   1.000
_cell.length_c   1.000
_cell.angle_alpha   90.00
_cell.angle_beta   90.00
_cell.angle_gamma   90.00
#
_symmetry.space_group_name_H-M   'P 1'
#
loop_
_entity.id
_entity.type
_entity.pdbx_description
1 polymer ?
#
loop_
_entity_poly.entity_id
_entity_poly.type
_entity_poly.pdbx_seq_one_letter_code
_entity_poly.pdbx_strand_id
1 'polypeptide(L)'
;VYPASCGERVWAAAYPDAKSFAARAVEGMWRELGGKLTGSVRDGKVPAGLKPVFVATSPALAEVVRDVNKYSNNVMAQQLFLTLALRQNGVATFDGARAALRQWWQARLGDTEPPAPENGAGLSRDARISAQALARMLQLAWQSPVMPELVSSLPIAGVDGTLRRSQSRAGTAHLKTGSLRDVMAVAGYVHAASGRRYVLVAIVNHPQAGGARPVLDALVDWTARDQ
;
A
#
# COMPACT_ATOMS: atom_id res chain seq x y z
N VAL A 1 9.93 8.96 -32.28
CA VAL A 1 9.77 7.73 -33.10
C VAL A 1 10.36 6.58 -32.34
N TYR A 2 9.61 5.50 -32.19
CA TYR A 2 10.05 4.27 -31.52
C TYR A 2 10.55 3.29 -32.59
N PRO A 3 11.85 2.93 -32.60
CA PRO A 3 12.41 2.02 -33.60
C PRO A 3 11.83 0.60 -33.45
N ALA A 4 11.45 -0.03 -34.56
CA ALA A 4 10.95 -1.40 -34.56
C ALA A 4 11.96 -2.43 -33.99
N SER A 5 13.28 -2.14 -34.10
CA SER A 5 14.35 -2.96 -33.51
C SER A 5 14.33 -3.04 -31.99
N CYS A 6 13.62 -2.13 -31.30
CA CYS A 6 13.52 -2.13 -29.83
C CYS A 6 12.49 -3.16 -29.29
N GLY A 7 11.78 -3.85 -30.17
CA GLY A 7 10.76 -4.83 -29.80
C GLY A 7 9.55 -4.19 -29.11
N GLU A 8 8.70 -5.02 -28.54
CA GLU A 8 7.50 -4.57 -27.81
C GLU A 8 7.88 -3.98 -26.44
N ARG A 9 7.28 -2.84 -26.09
CA ARG A 9 7.43 -2.17 -24.80
C ARG A 9 6.08 -1.69 -24.31
N VAL A 10 5.83 -1.85 -23.02
CA VAL A 10 4.65 -1.31 -22.34
C VAL A 10 5.03 0.02 -21.69
N TRP A 11 4.32 1.08 -22.07
CA TRP A 11 4.46 2.40 -21.47
C TRP A 11 3.26 2.66 -20.55
N ALA A 12 3.52 2.76 -19.27
CA ALA A 12 2.50 3.17 -18.33
C ALA A 12 2.28 4.67 -18.46
N ALA A 13 1.10 5.06 -18.94
CA ALA A 13 0.70 6.47 -19.05
C ALA A 13 -0.47 6.73 -18.09
N ALA A 14 -0.36 7.80 -17.30
CA ALA A 14 -1.48 8.27 -16.49
C ALA A 14 -2.35 9.21 -17.33
N TYR A 15 -3.68 9.04 -17.21
CA TYR A 15 -4.61 9.99 -17.80
C TYR A 15 -4.55 11.33 -17.04
N PRO A 16 -4.29 12.47 -17.70
CA PRO A 16 -3.97 13.73 -17.01
C PRO A 16 -5.16 14.40 -16.32
N ASP A 17 -6.39 14.14 -16.80
CA ASP A 17 -7.60 14.76 -16.23
C ASP A 17 -8.39 13.74 -15.39
N ALA A 18 -8.08 13.70 -14.10
CA ALA A 18 -8.73 12.79 -13.15
C ALA A 18 -10.26 13.01 -13.06
N LYS A 19 -10.75 14.21 -13.31
CA LYS A 19 -12.19 14.52 -13.20
C LYS A 19 -13.00 13.88 -14.32
N SER A 20 -12.48 13.84 -15.52
CA SER A 20 -13.17 13.21 -16.67
C SER A 20 -12.85 11.72 -16.83
N PHE A 21 -11.94 11.15 -16.03
CA PHE A 21 -11.50 9.76 -16.18
C PHE A 21 -12.65 8.76 -16.14
N ALA A 22 -13.51 8.86 -15.12
CA ALA A 22 -14.63 7.90 -14.94
C ALA A 22 -15.62 7.97 -16.12
N ALA A 23 -15.98 9.19 -16.55
CA ALA A 23 -16.90 9.37 -17.68
C ALA A 23 -16.33 8.78 -18.98
N ARG A 24 -15.05 9.06 -19.25
CA ARG A 24 -14.37 8.53 -20.46
C ARG A 24 -14.15 7.02 -20.41
N ALA A 25 -13.82 6.48 -19.23
CA ALA A 25 -13.68 5.04 -19.06
C ALA A 25 -15.01 4.31 -19.31
N VAL A 26 -16.11 4.79 -18.73
CA VAL A 26 -17.46 4.24 -18.95
C VAL A 26 -17.86 4.34 -20.43
N GLU A 27 -17.63 5.46 -21.07
CA GLU A 27 -17.94 5.63 -22.49
C GLU A 27 -17.10 4.69 -23.37
N GLY A 28 -15.79 4.60 -23.10
CA GLY A 28 -14.89 3.72 -23.84
C GLY A 28 -15.29 2.25 -23.73
N MET A 29 -15.49 1.77 -22.51
CA MET A 29 -15.92 0.39 -22.25
C MET A 29 -17.28 0.08 -22.88
N TRP A 30 -18.25 1.02 -22.82
CA TRP A 30 -19.55 0.84 -23.47
C TRP A 30 -19.43 0.65 -24.97
N ARG A 31 -18.60 1.46 -25.65
CA ARG A 31 -18.35 1.37 -27.10
C ARG A 31 -17.59 0.08 -27.46
N GLU A 32 -16.60 -0.30 -26.66
CA GLU A 32 -15.81 -1.53 -26.83
C GLU A 32 -16.71 -2.78 -26.78
N LEU A 33 -17.71 -2.78 -25.89
CA LEU A 33 -18.72 -3.84 -25.78
C LEU A 33 -19.80 -3.77 -26.87
N GLY A 34 -19.66 -2.91 -27.88
CA GLY A 34 -20.61 -2.77 -28.99
C GLY A 34 -21.79 -1.84 -28.70
N GLY A 35 -21.80 -1.16 -27.57
CA GLY A 35 -22.84 -0.21 -27.19
C GLY A 35 -22.80 1.06 -28.03
N LYS A 36 -23.94 1.65 -28.31
CA LYS A 36 -24.08 2.94 -29.00
C LYS A 36 -24.43 4.03 -27.97
N LEU A 37 -23.78 5.18 -28.06
CA LEU A 37 -24.04 6.34 -27.23
C LEU A 37 -24.22 7.56 -28.13
N THR A 38 -25.39 8.19 -28.07
CA THR A 38 -25.72 9.41 -28.86
C THR A 38 -25.48 10.70 -28.09
N GLY A 39 -25.18 10.60 -26.80
CA GLY A 39 -24.85 11.74 -25.93
C GLY A 39 -23.46 11.57 -25.31
N SER A 40 -23.28 12.12 -24.12
CA SER A 40 -22.06 11.99 -23.34
C SER A 40 -22.35 11.44 -21.95
N VAL A 41 -21.37 10.73 -21.36
CA VAL A 41 -21.41 10.32 -19.96
C VAL A 41 -21.19 11.56 -19.08
N ARG A 42 -22.01 11.72 -18.06
CA ARG A 42 -21.94 12.85 -17.12
C ARG A 42 -22.28 12.41 -15.71
N ASP A 43 -21.85 13.16 -14.74
CA ASP A 43 -22.25 12.97 -13.35
C ASP A 43 -23.75 13.18 -13.19
N GLY A 44 -24.37 12.41 -12.30
CA GLY A 44 -25.79 12.51 -12.00
C GLY A 44 -26.13 11.92 -10.63
N LYS A 45 -27.32 12.24 -10.14
CA LYS A 45 -27.88 11.62 -8.94
C LYS A 45 -28.82 10.49 -9.37
N VAL A 46 -28.70 9.34 -8.73
CA VAL A 46 -29.64 8.23 -8.92
C VAL A 46 -31.01 8.68 -8.40
N PRO A 47 -32.09 8.59 -9.20
CA PRO A 47 -33.43 8.89 -8.73
C PRO A 47 -33.83 8.03 -7.53
N ALA A 48 -34.55 8.60 -6.60
CA ALA A 48 -35.02 7.88 -5.42
C ALA A 48 -35.91 6.71 -5.82
N GLY A 49 -35.73 5.55 -5.16
CA GLY A 49 -36.55 4.35 -5.39
C GLY A 49 -36.11 3.46 -6.57
N LEU A 50 -35.12 3.88 -7.37
CA LEU A 50 -34.55 2.97 -8.37
C LEU A 50 -33.76 1.84 -7.72
N LYS A 51 -34.04 0.63 -8.17
CA LYS A 51 -33.24 -0.55 -7.80
C LYS A 51 -32.05 -0.70 -8.77
N PRO A 52 -30.88 -1.14 -8.30
CA PRO A 52 -29.77 -1.41 -9.18
C PRO A 52 -30.12 -2.56 -10.15
N VAL A 53 -29.68 -2.44 -11.40
CA VAL A 53 -29.83 -3.51 -12.40
C VAL A 53 -28.90 -4.68 -12.10
N PHE A 54 -27.72 -4.39 -11.57
CA PHE A 54 -26.75 -5.36 -11.07
C PHE A 54 -25.93 -4.70 -9.93
N VAL A 55 -25.32 -5.56 -9.12
CA VAL A 55 -24.42 -5.13 -8.04
C VAL A 55 -23.06 -5.80 -8.27
N ALA A 56 -22.02 -4.98 -8.42
CA ALA A 56 -20.64 -5.47 -8.40
C ALA A 56 -20.10 -5.42 -6.98
N THR A 57 -19.60 -6.55 -6.49
CA THR A 57 -19.02 -6.65 -5.14
C THR A 57 -17.50 -6.65 -5.25
N SER A 58 -16.84 -5.84 -4.43
CA SER A 58 -15.38 -5.86 -4.33
C SER A 58 -14.89 -7.17 -3.69
N PRO A 59 -13.62 -7.56 -3.90
CA PRO A 59 -12.98 -8.61 -3.10
C PRO A 59 -13.03 -8.30 -1.60
N ALA A 60 -12.80 -9.30 -0.77
CA ALA A 60 -12.69 -9.12 0.68
C ALA A 60 -11.56 -8.15 1.04
N LEU A 61 -11.71 -7.41 2.14
CA LEU A 61 -10.70 -6.40 2.55
C LEU A 61 -9.30 -7.01 2.72
N ALA A 62 -9.20 -8.25 3.20
CA ALA A 62 -7.93 -8.96 3.33
C ALA A 62 -7.20 -9.12 1.97
N GLU A 63 -7.94 -9.43 0.89
CA GLU A 63 -7.39 -9.53 -0.47
C GLU A 63 -6.95 -8.17 -0.98
N VAL A 64 -7.74 -7.13 -0.76
CA VAL A 64 -7.39 -5.75 -1.12
C VAL A 64 -6.11 -5.31 -0.40
N VAL A 65 -6.00 -5.58 0.92
CA VAL A 65 -4.79 -5.27 1.70
C VAL A 65 -3.58 -6.04 1.19
N ARG A 66 -3.77 -7.31 0.80
CA ARG A 66 -2.70 -8.11 0.21
C ARG A 66 -2.18 -7.49 -1.08
N ASP A 67 -3.05 -7.06 -1.97
CA ASP A 67 -2.64 -6.42 -3.23
C ASP A 67 -1.96 -5.07 -2.98
N VAL A 68 -2.46 -4.29 -2.02
CA VAL A 68 -1.81 -3.04 -1.58
C VAL A 68 -0.38 -3.30 -1.12
N ASN A 69 -0.16 -4.30 -0.28
CA ASN A 69 1.15 -4.56 0.31
C ASN A 69 2.09 -5.28 -0.66
N LYS A 70 1.66 -6.34 -1.34
CA LYS A 70 2.48 -7.13 -2.29
C LYS A 70 2.99 -6.28 -3.44
N TYR A 71 2.12 -5.47 -4.03
CA TYR A 71 2.43 -4.69 -5.25
C TYR A 71 2.67 -3.21 -4.97
N SER A 72 2.60 -2.79 -3.70
CA SER A 72 2.75 -1.37 -3.32
C SER A 72 1.76 -0.46 -4.09
N ASN A 73 0.49 -0.86 -4.14
CA ASN A 73 -0.53 -0.14 -4.88
C ASN A 73 -0.94 1.15 -4.15
N ASN A 74 -0.41 2.26 -4.62
CA ASN A 74 -0.57 3.58 -4.00
C ASN A 74 -2.02 4.08 -4.07
N VAL A 75 -2.72 3.82 -5.18
CA VAL A 75 -4.11 4.26 -5.36
C VAL A 75 -5.01 3.54 -4.36
N MET A 76 -4.89 2.22 -4.26
CA MET A 76 -5.68 1.43 -3.30
C MET A 76 -5.36 1.81 -1.85
N ALA A 77 -4.08 2.01 -1.51
CA ALA A 77 -3.66 2.47 -0.18
C ALA A 77 -4.29 3.82 0.17
N GLN A 78 -4.31 4.75 -0.80
CA GLN A 78 -4.96 6.05 -0.66
C GLN A 78 -6.47 5.93 -0.42
N GLN A 79 -7.16 5.04 -1.15
CA GLN A 79 -8.58 4.79 -0.96
C GLN A 79 -8.89 4.17 0.41
N LEU A 80 -8.06 3.25 0.89
CA LEU A 80 -8.18 2.70 2.24
C LEU A 80 -8.03 3.79 3.31
N PHE A 81 -7.05 4.67 3.16
CA PHE A 81 -6.84 5.79 4.08
C PHE A 81 -8.06 6.73 4.13
N LEU A 82 -8.61 7.10 2.99
CA LEU A 82 -9.82 7.93 2.90
C LEU A 82 -11.05 7.20 3.47
N THR A 83 -11.11 5.87 3.33
CA THR A 83 -12.19 5.05 3.88
C THR A 83 -12.22 5.09 5.41
N LEU A 84 -11.08 5.26 6.10
CA LEU A 84 -11.06 5.46 7.55
C LEU A 84 -11.88 6.69 7.96
N ALA A 85 -11.68 7.82 7.27
CA ALA A 85 -12.46 9.04 7.50
C ALA A 85 -13.94 8.84 7.19
N LEU A 86 -14.24 8.21 6.05
CA LEU A 86 -15.61 7.94 5.64
C LEU A 86 -16.38 7.13 6.69
N ARG A 87 -15.74 6.09 7.22
CA ARG A 87 -16.36 5.22 8.25
C ARG A 87 -16.57 5.93 9.58
N GLN A 88 -15.68 6.85 9.94
CA GLN A 88 -15.74 7.55 11.22
C GLN A 88 -16.63 8.81 11.16
N ASN A 89 -16.58 9.56 10.07
CA ASN A 89 -17.15 10.90 9.97
C ASN A 89 -18.22 11.03 8.87
N GLY A 90 -18.49 9.97 8.10
CA GLY A 90 -19.42 10.02 6.97
C GLY A 90 -18.90 10.75 5.72
N VAL A 91 -17.69 11.34 5.79
CA VAL A 91 -17.07 12.06 4.68
C VAL A 91 -15.59 11.66 4.56
N ALA A 92 -15.16 11.33 3.34
CA ALA A 92 -13.79 10.96 3.02
C ALA A 92 -12.93 12.19 2.80
N THR A 93 -12.16 12.60 3.81
CA THR A 93 -11.18 13.70 3.71
C THR A 93 -9.83 13.26 4.26
N PHE A 94 -8.73 13.88 3.78
CA PHE A 94 -7.39 13.61 4.30
C PHE A 94 -7.25 13.98 5.76
N ASP A 95 -7.80 15.13 6.17
CA ASP A 95 -7.77 15.57 7.58
C ASP A 95 -8.52 14.61 8.48
N GLY A 96 -9.70 14.16 8.05
CA GLY A 96 -10.49 13.15 8.74
C GLY A 96 -9.73 11.81 8.89
N ALA A 97 -9.04 11.38 7.83
CA ALA A 97 -8.25 10.15 7.86
C ALA A 97 -7.04 10.26 8.81
N ARG A 98 -6.35 11.40 8.80
CA ARG A 98 -5.27 11.70 9.76
C ARG A 98 -5.79 11.73 11.21
N ALA A 99 -6.95 12.32 11.43
CA ALA A 99 -7.58 12.34 12.75
C ALA A 99 -7.98 10.94 13.22
N ALA A 100 -8.60 10.13 12.34
CA ALA A 100 -8.96 8.74 12.62
C ALA A 100 -7.73 7.89 12.98
N LEU A 101 -6.64 8.04 12.24
CA LEU A 101 -5.39 7.34 12.52
C LEU A 101 -4.79 7.77 13.86
N ARG A 102 -4.74 9.07 14.18
CA ARG A 102 -4.25 9.55 15.47
C ARG A 102 -5.08 9.02 16.63
N GLN A 103 -6.42 9.02 16.50
CA GLN A 103 -7.31 8.50 17.53
C GLN A 103 -7.09 7.01 17.76
N TRP A 104 -6.99 6.21 16.67
CA TRP A 104 -6.69 4.79 16.77
C TRP A 104 -5.33 4.55 17.44
N TRP A 105 -4.31 5.34 17.04
CA TRP A 105 -2.96 5.23 17.59
C TRP A 105 -2.94 5.52 19.09
N GLN A 106 -3.55 6.62 19.51
CA GLN A 106 -3.66 6.98 20.93
C GLN A 106 -4.38 5.89 21.75
N ALA A 107 -5.47 5.35 21.22
CA ALA A 107 -6.23 4.32 21.90
C ALA A 107 -5.48 2.98 22.04
N ARG A 108 -4.57 2.67 21.10
CA ARG A 108 -3.92 1.36 21.04
C ARG A 108 -2.46 1.37 21.46
N LEU A 109 -1.76 2.48 21.30
CA LEU A 109 -0.32 2.61 21.52
C LEU A 109 0.03 3.71 22.54
N GLY A 110 -0.98 4.41 23.07
CA GLY A 110 -0.81 5.37 24.17
C GLY A 110 0.21 6.45 23.85
N ASP A 111 1.24 6.54 24.70
CA ASP A 111 2.27 7.57 24.60
C ASP A 111 3.31 7.37 23.48
N THR A 112 3.17 6.31 22.69
CA THR A 112 4.04 6.15 21.51
C THR A 112 3.71 7.25 20.51
N GLU A 113 4.75 7.98 20.06
CA GLU A 113 4.61 9.07 19.10
C GLU A 113 3.84 8.61 17.85
N PRO A 114 2.71 9.25 17.51
CA PRO A 114 1.91 8.87 16.35
C PRO A 114 2.63 9.24 15.04
N PRO A 115 2.36 8.49 13.96
CA PRO A 115 2.84 8.91 12.64
C PRO A 115 2.16 10.20 12.21
N ALA A 116 2.87 10.99 11.42
CA ALA A 116 2.35 12.17 10.74
C ALA A 116 2.25 11.90 9.23
N PRO A 117 1.23 11.16 8.73
CA PRO A 117 1.08 10.92 7.32
C PRO A 117 0.48 12.13 6.62
N GLU A 118 0.99 12.45 5.44
CA GLU A 118 0.38 13.42 4.54
C GLU A 118 -0.79 12.78 3.77
N ASN A 119 -0.58 11.54 3.35
CA ASN A 119 -1.52 10.77 2.53
C ASN A 119 -1.45 9.27 2.86
N GLY A 120 -2.31 8.46 2.26
CA GLY A 120 -2.37 7.02 2.48
C GLY A 120 -1.34 6.21 1.70
N ALA A 121 -0.74 6.78 0.66
CA ALA A 121 0.22 6.09 -0.19
C ALA A 121 1.66 6.09 0.36
N GLY A 122 1.97 7.01 1.28
CA GLY A 122 3.33 7.20 1.78
C GLY A 122 4.28 7.87 0.80
N LEU A 123 3.81 8.29 -0.38
CA LEU A 123 4.57 9.08 -1.34
C LEU A 123 4.57 10.55 -0.90
N SER A 124 5.40 10.84 0.09
CA SER A 124 5.46 12.15 0.75
C SER A 124 6.86 12.40 1.28
N ARG A 125 7.27 13.67 1.24
CA ARG A 125 8.49 14.17 1.86
C ARG A 125 8.25 14.74 3.25
N ASP A 126 7.00 14.97 3.60
CA ASP A 126 6.58 15.58 4.86
C ASP A 126 6.04 14.55 5.86
N ALA A 127 5.72 13.33 5.40
CA ALA A 127 5.32 12.24 6.29
C ALA A 127 6.46 11.87 7.25
N ARG A 128 6.12 11.63 8.51
CA ARG A 128 7.07 11.27 9.56
C ARG A 128 6.58 10.08 10.36
N ILE A 129 7.50 9.17 10.66
CA ILE A 129 7.34 8.08 11.63
C ILE A 129 8.72 7.67 12.12
N SER A 130 8.85 7.38 13.41
CA SER A 130 10.07 6.78 13.93
C SER A 130 10.10 5.26 13.70
N ALA A 131 11.29 4.69 13.57
CA ALA A 131 11.45 3.25 13.46
C ALA A 131 10.87 2.54 14.70
N GLN A 132 11.02 3.13 15.87
CA GLN A 132 10.47 2.62 17.13
C GLN A 132 8.93 2.61 17.12
N ALA A 133 8.31 3.71 16.69
CA ALA A 133 6.85 3.80 16.59
C ALA A 133 6.28 2.75 15.64
N LEU A 134 6.90 2.59 14.48
CA LEU A 134 6.49 1.56 13.50
C LEU A 134 6.71 0.14 14.05
N ALA A 135 7.80 -0.11 14.79
CA ALA A 135 8.03 -1.40 15.45
C ALA A 135 6.98 -1.70 16.52
N ARG A 136 6.60 -0.72 17.32
CA ARG A 136 5.52 -0.87 18.32
C ARG A 136 4.18 -1.21 17.67
N MET A 137 3.84 -0.55 16.59
CA MET A 137 2.64 -0.85 15.82
C MET A 137 2.67 -2.29 15.27
N LEU A 138 3.79 -2.75 14.73
CA LEU A 138 3.95 -4.11 14.25
C LEU A 138 3.87 -5.15 15.38
N GLN A 139 4.44 -4.86 16.56
CA GLN A 139 4.31 -5.71 17.75
C GLN A 139 2.85 -5.83 18.20
N LEU A 140 2.10 -4.72 18.22
CA LEU A 140 0.67 -4.73 18.50
C LEU A 140 -0.10 -5.56 17.47
N ALA A 141 0.21 -5.38 16.20
CA ALA A 141 -0.43 -6.11 15.10
C ALA A 141 -0.17 -7.64 15.19
N TRP A 142 1.02 -8.05 15.63
CA TRP A 142 1.34 -9.47 15.88
C TRP A 142 0.43 -10.12 16.91
N GLN A 143 0.00 -9.38 17.92
CA GLN A 143 -0.91 -9.85 18.98
C GLN A 143 -2.39 -9.77 18.57
N SER A 144 -2.68 -9.23 17.40
CA SER A 144 -4.04 -9.03 16.92
C SER A 144 -4.62 -10.31 16.32
N PRO A 145 -5.95 -10.56 16.45
CA PRO A 145 -6.62 -11.66 15.75
C PRO A 145 -6.48 -11.61 14.21
N VAL A 146 -6.20 -10.44 13.63
CA VAL A 146 -5.99 -10.27 12.17
C VAL A 146 -4.51 -10.33 11.77
N MET A 147 -3.62 -10.79 12.67
CA MET A 147 -2.20 -10.96 12.38
C MET A 147 -1.93 -11.84 11.14
N PRO A 148 -2.62 -12.99 10.94
CA PRO A 148 -2.36 -13.85 9.79
C PRO A 148 -2.59 -13.11 8.45
N GLU A 149 -3.66 -12.32 8.35
CA GLU A 149 -3.99 -11.53 7.16
C GLU A 149 -2.93 -10.46 6.90
N LEU A 150 -2.46 -9.77 7.96
CA LEU A 150 -1.40 -8.78 7.81
C LEU A 150 -0.09 -9.43 7.35
N VAL A 151 0.36 -10.47 8.02
CA VAL A 151 1.64 -11.14 7.70
C VAL A 151 1.62 -11.71 6.28
N SER A 152 0.55 -12.42 5.90
CA SER A 152 0.39 -12.97 4.56
C SER A 152 0.30 -11.92 3.45
N SER A 153 -0.17 -10.71 3.79
CA SER A 153 -0.25 -9.60 2.84
C SER A 153 1.11 -9.01 2.49
N LEU A 154 2.12 -9.14 3.37
CA LEU A 154 3.43 -8.54 3.16
C LEU A 154 4.22 -9.30 2.08
N PRO A 155 5.04 -8.60 1.26
CA PRO A 155 6.02 -9.22 0.38
C PRO A 155 6.95 -10.19 1.13
N ILE A 156 7.22 -11.34 0.51
CA ILE A 156 8.11 -12.37 1.07
C ILE A 156 9.48 -12.25 0.42
N ALA A 157 10.53 -12.13 1.23
CA ALA A 157 11.90 -12.00 0.75
C ALA A 157 12.28 -13.15 -0.21
N GLY A 158 12.80 -12.80 -1.39
CA GLY A 158 13.23 -13.75 -2.42
C GLY A 158 12.10 -14.56 -3.07
N VAL A 159 10.81 -14.28 -2.77
CA VAL A 159 9.68 -15.07 -3.25
C VAL A 159 8.70 -14.25 -4.08
N ASP A 160 8.14 -13.18 -3.52
CA ASP A 160 7.05 -12.45 -4.17
C ASP A 160 7.07 -10.93 -3.94
N GLY A 161 6.09 -10.26 -4.56
CA GLY A 161 5.85 -8.85 -4.41
C GLY A 161 7.07 -7.98 -4.72
N THR A 162 7.21 -6.88 -4.00
CA THR A 162 8.33 -5.94 -4.16
C THR A 162 9.68 -6.50 -3.67
N LEU A 163 9.67 -7.62 -2.95
CA LEU A 163 10.87 -8.31 -2.46
C LEU A 163 11.25 -9.55 -3.28
N ARG A 164 10.61 -9.83 -4.40
CA ARG A 164 10.92 -10.97 -5.25
C ARG A 164 12.39 -11.04 -5.67
N ARG A 165 13.06 -9.89 -5.79
CA ARG A 165 14.48 -9.76 -6.18
C ARG A 165 15.40 -9.47 -4.99
N SER A 166 14.94 -9.64 -3.75
CA SER A 166 15.80 -9.53 -2.57
C SER A 166 16.90 -10.60 -2.62
N GLN A 167 18.09 -10.24 -2.19
CA GLN A 167 19.23 -11.15 -2.09
C GLN A 167 19.29 -11.87 -0.73
N SER A 168 18.40 -11.49 0.20
CA SER A 168 18.28 -12.17 1.48
C SER A 168 17.69 -13.58 1.31
N ARG A 169 17.91 -14.44 2.30
CA ARG A 169 17.43 -15.83 2.29
C ARG A 169 15.93 -15.90 2.03
N ALA A 170 15.55 -16.61 0.99
CA ALA A 170 14.17 -16.72 0.54
C ALA A 170 13.25 -17.29 1.64
N GLY A 171 12.08 -16.70 1.79
CA GLY A 171 11.03 -17.17 2.69
C GLY A 171 11.22 -16.80 4.16
N THR A 172 12.34 -16.17 4.55
CA THR A 172 12.62 -15.87 5.97
C THR A 172 11.99 -14.59 6.49
N ALA A 173 11.56 -13.71 5.61
CA ALA A 173 11.04 -12.41 6.02
C ALA A 173 9.79 -11.99 5.23
N HIS A 174 8.85 -11.37 5.93
CA HIS A 174 7.63 -10.76 5.43
C HIS A 174 7.71 -9.26 5.68
N LEU A 175 8.10 -8.48 4.66
CA LEU A 175 8.41 -7.06 4.84
C LEU A 175 7.75 -6.18 3.78
N LYS A 176 7.23 -5.03 4.21
CA LYS A 176 6.85 -3.96 3.32
C LYS A 176 8.06 -3.08 3.03
N THR A 177 8.27 -2.77 1.75
CA THR A 177 9.32 -1.86 1.29
C THR A 177 8.83 -0.42 1.18
N GLY A 178 9.72 0.54 1.40
CA GLY A 178 9.53 1.95 1.09
C GLY A 178 10.72 2.46 0.26
N SER A 179 10.46 3.22 -0.79
CA SER A 179 11.50 3.81 -1.63
C SER A 179 11.08 5.15 -2.20
N LEU A 180 11.89 6.16 -1.95
CA LEU A 180 11.89 7.44 -2.64
C LEU A 180 13.32 7.71 -3.14
N ARG A 181 13.53 8.83 -3.81
CA ARG A 181 14.86 9.18 -4.35
C ARG A 181 15.97 9.13 -3.29
N ASP A 182 15.67 9.57 -2.07
CA ASP A 182 16.59 9.74 -0.94
C ASP A 182 16.14 8.96 0.32
N VAL A 183 15.23 8.01 0.15
CA VAL A 183 14.74 7.16 1.24
C VAL A 183 14.72 5.71 0.77
N MET A 184 15.20 4.81 1.62
CA MET A 184 15.04 3.38 1.50
C MET A 184 14.61 2.81 2.85
N ALA A 185 13.56 1.98 2.86
CA ALA A 185 13.06 1.43 4.10
C ALA A 185 12.50 0.02 3.92
N VAL A 186 12.55 -0.75 4.99
CA VAL A 186 11.83 -2.02 5.15
C VAL A 186 11.22 -2.10 6.54
N ALA A 187 10.04 -2.70 6.64
CA ALA A 187 9.37 -2.93 7.93
C ALA A 187 8.50 -4.18 7.87
N GLY A 188 8.52 -5.00 8.91
CA GLY A 188 7.70 -6.20 9.05
C GLY A 188 8.32 -7.24 9.97
N TYR A 189 8.25 -8.51 9.56
CA TYR A 189 8.60 -9.65 10.41
C TYR A 189 9.68 -10.51 9.78
N VAL A 190 10.60 -10.99 10.62
CA VAL A 190 11.65 -11.95 10.25
C VAL A 190 11.50 -13.22 11.09
N HIS A 191 11.56 -14.35 10.42
CA HIS A 191 11.48 -15.68 11.03
C HIS A 191 12.90 -16.23 11.16
N ALA A 192 13.41 -16.25 12.38
CA ALA A 192 14.76 -16.69 12.67
C ALA A 192 14.89 -18.22 12.73
N ALA A 193 16.10 -18.73 12.51
CA ALA A 193 16.42 -20.15 12.58
C ALA A 193 16.19 -20.73 13.98
N SER A 194 16.36 -19.91 15.04
CA SER A 194 16.03 -20.25 16.43
C SER A 194 14.54 -20.54 16.69
N GLY A 195 13.66 -20.28 15.71
CA GLY A 195 12.21 -20.29 15.92
C GLY A 195 11.64 -18.97 16.45
N ARG A 196 12.47 -18.02 16.83
CA ARG A 196 12.02 -16.68 17.26
C ARG A 196 11.44 -15.90 16.08
N ARG A 197 10.59 -14.93 16.42
CA ARG A 197 9.98 -14.00 15.47
C ARG A 197 10.40 -12.59 15.85
N TYR A 198 10.97 -11.88 14.89
CA TYR A 198 11.44 -10.52 15.09
C TYR A 198 10.61 -9.52 14.30
N VAL A 199 10.34 -8.38 14.91
CA VAL A 199 9.94 -7.18 14.18
C VAL A 199 11.22 -6.49 13.73
N LEU A 200 11.32 -6.25 12.42
CA LEU A 200 12.44 -5.54 11.81
C LEU A 200 11.92 -4.26 11.18
N VAL A 201 12.52 -3.12 11.55
CA VAL A 201 12.27 -1.82 10.94
C VAL A 201 13.62 -1.15 10.67
N ALA A 202 13.86 -0.80 9.42
CA ALA A 202 15.04 -0.04 9.02
C ALA A 202 14.63 1.07 8.06
N ILE A 203 15.05 2.30 8.35
CA ILE A 203 14.77 3.50 7.56
C ILE A 203 16.09 4.24 7.32
N VAL A 204 16.42 4.44 6.05
CA VAL A 204 17.60 5.17 5.60
C VAL A 204 17.14 6.43 4.89
N ASN A 205 17.53 7.60 5.42
CA ASN A 205 17.31 8.90 4.81
C ASN A 205 18.69 9.48 4.41
N HIS A 206 19.02 9.43 3.13
CA HIS A 206 20.28 9.89 2.60
C HIS A 206 20.20 10.11 1.09
N PRO A 207 20.89 11.11 0.50
CA PRO A 207 20.89 11.30 -0.96
C PRO A 207 21.28 10.04 -1.77
N GLN A 208 22.05 9.13 -1.17
CA GLN A 208 22.45 7.84 -1.75
C GLN A 208 21.68 6.65 -1.18
N ALA A 209 20.48 6.84 -0.63
CA ALA A 209 19.69 5.78 -0.01
C ALA A 209 19.46 4.57 -0.93
N GLY A 210 19.42 4.77 -2.26
CA GLY A 210 19.31 3.67 -3.21
C GLY A 210 20.42 2.61 -3.11
N GLY A 211 21.61 2.99 -2.61
CA GLY A 211 22.73 2.08 -2.33
C GLY A 211 22.57 1.25 -1.04
N ALA A 212 21.57 1.52 -0.22
CA ALA A 212 21.37 0.83 1.05
C ALA A 212 20.73 -0.57 0.91
N ARG A 213 20.25 -0.94 -0.29
CA ARG A 213 19.55 -2.22 -0.50
C ARG A 213 20.36 -3.44 -0.04
N PRO A 214 21.66 -3.59 -0.41
CA PRO A 214 22.47 -4.72 0.08
C PRO A 214 22.61 -4.74 1.60
N VAL A 215 22.67 -3.57 2.23
CA VAL A 215 22.75 -3.45 3.70
C VAL A 215 21.46 -3.92 4.35
N LEU A 216 20.30 -3.55 3.78
CA LEU A 216 18.99 -4.01 4.27
C LEU A 216 18.83 -5.52 4.09
N ASP A 217 19.25 -6.09 2.95
CA ASP A 217 19.24 -7.53 2.72
C ASP A 217 20.16 -8.26 3.73
N ALA A 218 21.36 -7.72 3.99
CA ALA A 218 22.29 -8.28 4.99
C ALA A 218 21.72 -8.21 6.42
N LEU A 219 21.01 -7.14 6.77
CA LEU A 219 20.33 -7.00 8.07
C LEU A 219 19.23 -8.05 8.24
N VAL A 220 18.44 -8.30 7.19
CA VAL A 220 17.43 -9.37 7.18
C VAL A 220 18.07 -10.72 7.42
N ASP A 221 19.16 -11.04 6.69
CA ASP A 221 19.88 -12.30 6.82
C ASP A 221 20.54 -12.46 8.20
N TRP A 222 21.11 -11.39 8.74
CA TRP A 222 21.67 -11.40 10.08
C TRP A 222 20.60 -11.73 11.12
N THR A 223 19.44 -11.07 11.04
CA THR A 223 18.31 -11.35 11.94
C THR A 223 17.79 -12.78 11.78
N ALA A 224 17.71 -13.28 10.55
CA ALA A 224 17.23 -14.64 10.25
C ALA A 224 18.18 -15.75 10.73
N ARG A 225 19.47 -15.46 10.91
CA ARG A 225 20.49 -16.43 11.39
C ARG A 225 20.53 -16.60 12.91
N ASP A 226 19.77 -15.81 13.65
CA ASP A 226 19.67 -15.96 15.10
C ASP A 226 19.36 -17.44 15.45
N GLN A 227 20.20 -18.05 16.30
CA GLN A 227 20.18 -19.46 16.70
C GLN A 227 19.86 -19.61 18.18
#